data_8d02235943d5d2fd700be5ae279bf16e
#
_entry.id   8d02235943d5d2fd700be5ae279bf16e
#
_cell.length_a   1.000
_cell.length_b   1.000
_cell.length_c   1.000
_cell.angle_alpha   90.00
_cell.angle_beta   90.00
_cell.angle_gamma   90.00
#
_symmetry.space_group_name_H-M   'P 1'
#
loop_
_entity.id
_entity.type
_entity.pdbx_description
1 polymer ?
#
loop_
_entity_poly.entity_id
_entity_poly.type
_entity_poly.pdbx_seq_one_letter_code
_entity_poly.pdbx_strand_id
1 'polypeptide(L)'
;VICNISISNASEWSGYAIGAVLLLYELVALPLWFKRPNPVIFVPCGFAAVLAYLLYIDLAVHGGWFLKFAFPVVGAYGLLVTAVVTLLKYVRRGHLYIFGGALIAHGIYMTFLEMMINIAFSEKTVLQLNWSYFPLFGCFILGMGLIIVAINKPIQESLKKKFFV
;
A
#
# COMPACT_ATOMS: atom_id res chain seq x y z
N VAL A 1 19.65 -1.92 -21.80
CA VAL A 1 20.90 -1.69 -21.07
C VAL A 1 22.08 -1.65 -22.06
N ILE A 2 22.33 -2.71 -22.82
CA ILE A 2 23.45 -2.78 -23.79
C ILE A 2 23.38 -1.65 -24.85
N CYS A 3 22.18 -1.38 -25.39
CA CYS A 3 21.99 -0.27 -26.34
C CYS A 3 22.28 1.10 -25.71
N ASN A 4 21.97 1.31 -24.44
CA ASN A 4 22.24 2.58 -23.79
C ASN A 4 23.73 2.83 -23.57
N ILE A 5 24.46 1.81 -23.16
CA ILE A 5 25.91 1.88 -22.96
C ILE A 5 26.63 2.16 -24.30
N SER A 6 26.09 1.61 -25.42
CA SER A 6 26.69 1.80 -26.74
C SER A 6 26.41 3.16 -27.41
N ILE A 7 25.26 3.79 -27.08
CA ILE A 7 24.81 4.99 -27.83
C ILE A 7 25.09 6.30 -27.10
N SER A 8 25.05 6.32 -25.76
CA SER A 8 25.05 7.59 -25.02
C SER A 8 26.03 7.65 -23.87
N ASN A 9 27.03 6.99 -23.66
CA ASN A 9 27.91 7.08 -22.47
C ASN A 9 27.16 7.38 -21.13
N ALA A 10 25.83 7.36 -21.15
CA ALA A 10 24.94 7.70 -20.07
C ALA A 10 24.30 6.42 -19.53
N SER A 11 24.91 5.85 -18.51
CA SER A 11 24.34 4.72 -17.77
C SER A 11 23.14 5.12 -16.89
N GLU A 12 22.77 6.40 -16.91
CA GLU A 12 21.85 6.99 -15.93
C GLU A 12 20.46 6.34 -15.92
N TRP A 13 19.79 6.20 -17.08
CA TRP A 13 18.45 5.61 -17.10
C TRP A 13 18.46 4.08 -16.98
N SER A 14 19.56 3.41 -17.32
CA SER A 14 19.65 1.95 -17.23
C SER A 14 19.57 1.45 -15.78
N GLY A 15 20.05 2.24 -14.82
CA GLY A 15 19.94 1.96 -13.40
C GLY A 15 18.48 1.91 -12.94
N TYR A 16 17.64 2.82 -13.41
CA TYR A 16 16.21 2.80 -13.10
C TYR A 16 15.50 1.57 -13.69
N ALA A 17 15.82 1.21 -14.92
CA ALA A 17 15.25 0.03 -15.56
C ALA A 17 15.65 -1.27 -14.86
N ILE A 18 16.93 -1.41 -14.50
CA ILE A 18 17.44 -2.57 -13.75
C ILE A 18 16.76 -2.64 -12.37
N GLY A 19 16.72 -1.52 -11.66
CA GLY A 19 16.06 -1.45 -10.34
C GLY A 19 14.58 -1.84 -10.39
N ALA A 20 13.85 -1.37 -11.41
CA ALA A 20 12.44 -1.73 -11.60
C ALA A 20 12.26 -3.24 -11.90
N VAL A 21 13.12 -3.83 -12.74
CA VAL A 21 13.08 -5.27 -13.04
C VAL A 21 13.41 -6.11 -11.80
N LEU A 22 14.42 -5.71 -11.02
CA LEU A 22 14.77 -6.38 -9.76
C LEU A 22 13.62 -6.31 -8.76
N LEU A 23 12.97 -5.16 -8.63
CA LEU A 23 11.80 -4.98 -7.76
C LEU A 23 10.64 -5.86 -8.21
N LEU A 24 10.33 -5.92 -9.51
CA LEU A 24 9.31 -6.84 -10.04
C LEU A 24 9.66 -8.30 -9.76
N TYR A 25 10.92 -8.67 -9.94
CA TYR A 25 11.39 -10.01 -9.63
C TYR A 25 11.19 -10.36 -8.16
N GLU A 26 11.54 -9.45 -7.25
CA GLU A 26 11.37 -9.65 -5.82
C GLU A 26 9.89 -9.78 -5.43
N LEU A 27 9.04 -8.90 -5.95
CA LEU A 27 7.61 -8.90 -5.62
C LEU A 27 6.85 -10.10 -6.17
N VAL A 28 7.21 -10.58 -7.36
CA VAL A 28 6.45 -11.61 -8.07
C VAL A 28 7.16 -12.96 -8.05
N ALA A 29 8.42 -13.03 -8.48
CA ALA A 29 9.13 -14.29 -8.66
C ALA A 29 9.58 -14.90 -7.34
N LEU A 30 10.07 -14.07 -6.40
CA LEU A 30 10.60 -14.56 -5.15
C LEU A 30 9.57 -15.31 -4.29
N PRO A 31 8.32 -14.83 -4.12
CA PRO A 31 7.28 -15.60 -3.43
C PRO A 31 6.92 -16.92 -4.12
N LEU A 32 7.00 -16.99 -5.47
CA LEU A 32 6.68 -18.19 -6.24
C LEU A 32 7.70 -19.32 -6.07
N TRP A 33 8.95 -19.02 -5.69
CA TRP A 33 9.98 -20.02 -5.41
C TRP A 33 9.69 -20.85 -4.16
N PHE A 34 8.88 -20.32 -3.24
CA PHE A 34 8.54 -21.01 -2.01
C PHE A 34 7.24 -21.80 -2.17
N LYS A 35 7.26 -23.09 -1.83
CA LYS A 35 6.07 -23.98 -1.87
C LYS A 35 4.91 -23.47 -1.00
N ARG A 36 5.20 -22.73 0.07
CA ARG A 36 4.22 -22.12 0.99
C ARG A 36 4.72 -20.73 1.42
N PRO A 37 4.58 -19.71 0.56
CA PRO A 37 5.00 -18.36 0.92
C PRO A 37 4.19 -17.85 2.11
N ASN A 38 4.87 -17.28 3.08
CA ASN A 38 4.23 -16.66 4.23
C ASN A 38 3.95 -15.18 3.94
N PRO A 39 2.70 -14.76 3.67
CA PRO A 39 2.39 -13.39 3.28
C PRO A 39 2.78 -12.36 4.35
N VAL A 40 2.79 -12.75 5.63
CA VAL A 40 3.18 -11.88 6.74
C VAL A 40 4.66 -11.47 6.67
N ILE A 41 5.51 -12.27 6.02
CA ILE A 41 6.93 -11.96 5.82
C ILE A 41 7.14 -11.28 4.46
N PHE A 42 6.54 -11.82 3.40
CA PHE A 42 6.75 -11.32 2.04
C PHE A 42 6.18 -9.91 1.80
N VAL A 43 5.05 -9.57 2.45
CA VAL A 43 4.44 -8.24 2.30
C VAL A 43 5.36 -7.14 2.86
N PRO A 44 5.84 -7.18 4.12
CA PRO A 44 6.75 -6.15 4.62
C PRO A 44 8.09 -6.15 3.88
N CYS A 45 8.62 -7.30 3.45
CA CYS A 45 9.82 -7.35 2.60
C CYS A 45 9.61 -6.63 1.27
N GLY A 46 8.47 -6.83 0.61
CA GLY A 46 8.12 -6.12 -0.61
C GLY A 46 8.05 -4.61 -0.42
N PHE A 47 7.45 -4.12 0.68
CA PHE A 47 7.45 -2.69 0.98
C PHE A 47 8.87 -2.15 1.31
N ALA A 48 9.71 -2.94 1.96
CA ALA A 48 11.11 -2.58 2.20
C ALA A 48 11.89 -2.47 0.87
N ALA A 49 11.66 -3.37 -0.08
CA ALA A 49 12.26 -3.31 -1.42
C ALA A 49 11.78 -2.07 -2.20
N VAL A 50 10.49 -1.74 -2.13
CA VAL A 50 9.95 -0.50 -2.72
C VAL A 50 10.64 0.72 -2.13
N LEU A 51 10.78 0.78 -0.80
CA LEU A 51 11.48 1.88 -0.12
C LEU A 51 12.95 1.96 -0.54
N ALA A 52 13.65 0.83 -0.64
CA ALA A 52 15.05 0.78 -1.09
C ALA A 52 15.18 1.30 -2.53
N TYR A 53 14.26 0.92 -3.41
CA TYR A 53 14.24 1.41 -4.78
C TYR A 53 13.95 2.92 -4.88
N LEU A 54 12.99 3.44 -4.10
CA LEU A 54 12.70 4.87 -4.04
C LEU A 54 13.88 5.68 -3.46
N LEU A 55 14.59 5.11 -2.47
CA LEU A 55 15.82 5.71 -1.95
C LEU A 55 16.90 5.77 -3.04
N TYR A 56 17.07 4.71 -3.82
CA TYR A 56 18.00 4.70 -4.94
C TYR A 56 17.67 5.81 -5.95
N ILE A 57 16.39 6.00 -6.30
CA ILE A 57 15.95 7.07 -7.20
C ILE A 57 16.27 8.44 -6.61
N ASP A 58 15.96 8.67 -5.34
CA ASP A 58 16.19 9.95 -4.66
C ASP A 58 17.68 10.31 -4.64
N LEU A 59 18.54 9.34 -4.37
CA LEU A 59 19.99 9.51 -4.39
C LEU A 59 20.51 9.80 -5.82
N ALA A 60 19.97 9.13 -6.83
CA ALA A 60 20.37 9.32 -8.22
C ALA A 60 19.97 10.70 -8.77
N VAL A 61 18.81 11.22 -8.36
CA VAL A 61 18.27 12.52 -8.77
C VAL A 61 18.74 13.65 -7.85
N HIS A 62 19.35 13.34 -6.70
CA HIS A 62 19.69 14.30 -5.64
C HIS A 62 18.48 15.13 -5.16
N GLY A 63 17.30 14.50 -5.14
CA GLY A 63 16.01 15.16 -4.90
C GLY A 63 15.75 15.53 -3.44
N GLY A 64 16.23 14.74 -2.48
CA GLY A 64 16.01 14.94 -1.04
C GLY A 64 14.56 14.81 -0.59
N TRP A 65 13.70 14.21 -1.39
CA TRP A 65 12.26 14.03 -1.11
C TRP A 65 11.95 12.70 -0.41
N PHE A 66 12.88 11.74 -0.42
CA PHE A 66 12.66 10.40 0.12
C PHE A 66 12.23 10.43 1.58
N LEU A 67 13.02 11.05 2.47
CA LEU A 67 12.71 11.11 3.91
C LEU A 67 11.50 11.99 4.23
N LYS A 68 11.27 13.03 3.43
CA LYS A 68 10.19 13.98 3.67
C LYS A 68 8.82 13.45 3.20
N PHE A 69 8.80 12.63 2.17
CA PHE A 69 7.57 12.19 1.52
C PHE A 69 7.47 10.67 1.35
N ALA A 70 8.41 10.04 0.60
CA ALA A 70 8.27 8.64 0.21
C ALA A 70 8.31 7.69 1.42
N PHE A 71 9.25 7.90 2.34
CA PHE A 71 9.41 7.05 3.51
C PHE A 71 8.18 7.04 4.43
N PRO A 72 7.63 8.18 4.88
CA PRO A 72 6.43 8.17 5.72
C PRO A 72 5.19 7.65 4.98
N VAL A 73 5.02 7.97 3.69
CA VAL A 73 3.86 7.52 2.91
C VAL A 73 3.89 6.02 2.66
N VAL A 74 4.96 5.51 2.06
CA VAL A 74 5.08 4.07 1.74
C VAL A 74 5.21 3.24 3.01
N GLY A 75 5.93 3.73 4.02
CA GLY A 75 6.10 3.07 5.30
C GLY A 75 4.77 2.92 6.05
N ALA A 76 3.98 3.98 6.17
CA ALA A 76 2.67 3.93 6.81
C ALA A 76 1.70 2.98 6.09
N TYR A 77 1.68 3.01 4.75
CA TYR A 77 0.86 2.08 3.98
C TYR A 77 1.32 0.64 4.11
N GLY A 78 2.63 0.42 4.08
CA GLY A 78 3.22 -0.90 4.29
C GLY A 78 2.87 -1.50 5.66
N LEU A 79 2.89 -0.69 6.72
CA LEU A 79 2.45 -1.10 8.06
C LEU A 79 0.95 -1.44 8.07
N LEU A 80 0.10 -0.62 7.45
CA LEU A 80 -1.34 -0.86 7.36
C LEU A 80 -1.63 -2.18 6.65
N VAL A 81 -1.07 -2.39 5.46
CA VAL A 81 -1.28 -3.63 4.68
C VAL A 81 -0.74 -4.84 5.43
N THR A 82 0.45 -4.74 6.03
CA THR A 82 1.04 -5.83 6.83
C THR A 82 0.15 -6.19 8.03
N ALA A 83 -0.41 -5.19 8.73
CA ALA A 83 -1.32 -5.42 9.83
C ALA A 83 -2.59 -6.16 9.37
N VAL A 84 -3.22 -5.72 8.27
CA VAL A 84 -4.40 -6.36 7.69
C VAL A 84 -4.10 -7.81 7.28
N VAL A 85 -3.00 -8.06 6.58
CA VAL A 85 -2.59 -9.40 6.15
C VAL A 85 -2.31 -10.30 7.35
N THR A 86 -1.68 -9.76 8.38
CA THR A 86 -1.41 -10.49 9.63
C THR A 86 -2.72 -10.88 10.32
N LEU A 87 -3.66 -9.94 10.46
CA LEU A 87 -4.97 -10.19 11.03
C LEU A 87 -5.75 -11.26 10.23
N LEU A 88 -5.78 -11.15 8.90
CA LEU A 88 -6.45 -12.12 8.04
C LEU A 88 -5.85 -13.53 8.16
N LYS A 89 -4.55 -13.64 8.40
CA LYS A 89 -3.88 -14.93 8.54
C LYS A 89 -4.11 -15.59 9.90
N TYR A 90 -4.02 -14.81 10.97
CA TYR A 90 -4.06 -15.37 12.33
C TYR A 90 -5.47 -15.37 12.94
N VAL A 91 -6.37 -14.50 12.52
CA VAL A 91 -7.74 -14.44 13.00
C VAL A 91 -8.64 -15.29 12.11
N ARG A 92 -9.04 -16.46 12.62
CA ARG A 92 -9.85 -17.45 11.85
C ARG A 92 -11.32 -17.07 11.68
N ARG A 93 -11.85 -16.17 12.48
CA ARG A 93 -13.27 -15.77 12.46
C ARG A 93 -13.38 -14.25 12.43
N GLY A 94 -14.41 -13.75 11.76
CA GLY A 94 -14.67 -12.31 11.73
C GLY A 94 -13.92 -11.55 10.63
N HIS A 95 -13.63 -12.17 9.48
CA HIS A 95 -12.99 -11.51 8.34
C HIS A 95 -13.71 -10.22 7.91
N LEU A 96 -15.05 -10.17 8.04
CA LEU A 96 -15.83 -8.96 7.73
C LEU A 96 -15.46 -7.78 8.63
N TYR A 97 -15.16 -8.02 9.91
CA TYR A 97 -14.66 -6.97 10.81
C TYR A 97 -13.28 -6.45 10.37
N ILE A 98 -12.41 -7.37 9.97
CA ILE A 98 -11.06 -7.02 9.49
C ILE A 98 -11.16 -6.18 8.22
N PHE A 99 -11.99 -6.59 7.25
CA PHE A 99 -12.20 -5.83 6.02
C PHE A 99 -12.87 -4.47 6.29
N GLY A 100 -13.87 -4.42 7.18
CA GLY A 100 -14.49 -3.16 7.57
C GLY A 100 -13.51 -2.20 8.24
N GLY A 101 -12.71 -2.70 9.18
CA GLY A 101 -11.66 -1.93 9.83
C GLY A 101 -10.56 -1.49 8.87
N ALA A 102 -10.16 -2.36 7.92
CA ALA A 102 -9.17 -2.06 6.90
C ALA A 102 -9.63 -0.94 5.96
N LEU A 103 -10.92 -0.94 5.57
CA LEU A 103 -11.49 0.16 4.75
C LEU A 103 -11.47 1.48 5.50
N ILE A 104 -11.87 1.50 6.77
CA ILE A 104 -11.83 2.72 7.59
C ILE A 104 -10.38 3.23 7.72
N ALA A 105 -9.44 2.33 8.02
CA ALA A 105 -8.02 2.67 8.12
C ALA A 105 -7.45 3.19 6.78
N HIS A 106 -7.89 2.62 5.64
CA HIS A 106 -7.52 3.10 4.31
C HIS A 106 -8.05 4.52 4.04
N GLY A 107 -9.30 4.82 4.43
CA GLY A 107 -9.85 6.18 4.34
C GLY A 107 -9.02 7.20 5.15
N ILE A 108 -8.64 6.85 6.38
CA ILE A 108 -7.77 7.67 7.22
C ILE A 108 -6.38 7.85 6.56
N TYR A 109 -5.84 6.78 5.97
CA TYR A 109 -4.57 6.85 5.25
C TYR A 109 -4.63 7.82 4.05
N MET A 110 -5.75 7.91 3.32
CA MET A 110 -5.90 8.89 2.23
C MET A 110 -5.82 10.33 2.71
N THR A 111 -6.35 10.62 3.91
CA THR A 111 -6.21 11.93 4.54
C THR A 111 -4.76 12.21 4.94
N PHE A 112 -4.07 11.22 5.50
CA PHE A 112 -2.64 11.32 5.81
C PHE A 112 -1.80 11.56 4.54
N LEU A 113 -2.12 10.89 3.43
CA LEU A 113 -1.44 11.06 2.16
C LEU A 113 -1.59 12.48 1.62
N GLU A 114 -2.80 13.06 1.64
CA GLU A 114 -3.00 14.45 1.23
C GLU A 114 -2.23 15.43 2.12
N MET A 115 -2.19 15.19 3.42
CA MET A 115 -1.41 15.98 4.36
C MET A 115 0.09 15.93 4.01
N MET A 116 0.63 14.76 3.70
CA MET A 116 2.04 14.60 3.30
C MET A 116 2.35 15.30 1.97
N ILE A 117 1.43 15.25 0.99
CA ILE A 117 1.56 15.99 -0.27
C ILE A 117 1.59 17.51 -0.01
N ASN A 118 0.71 18.00 0.84
CA ASN A 118 0.66 19.43 1.17
C ASN A 118 1.95 19.90 1.86
N ILE A 119 2.51 19.10 2.76
CA ILE A 119 3.77 19.41 3.45
C ILE A 119 4.96 19.37 2.48
N ALA A 120 5.00 18.38 1.59
CA ALA A 120 6.17 18.14 0.75
C ALA A 120 6.23 19.01 -0.51
N PHE A 121 5.08 19.34 -1.10
CA PHE A 121 5.01 19.94 -2.44
C PHE A 121 4.13 21.18 -2.53
N SER A 122 3.44 21.57 -1.47
CA SER A 122 2.52 22.72 -1.50
C SER A 122 2.86 23.71 -0.40
N GLU A 123 2.76 25.01 -0.70
CA GLU A 123 2.82 26.07 0.30
C GLU A 123 1.53 26.19 1.13
N LYS A 124 0.58 25.28 0.89
CA LYS A 124 -0.71 25.26 1.59
C LYS A 124 -0.53 24.80 3.03
N THR A 125 -1.39 25.32 3.90
CA THR A 125 -1.46 24.86 5.29
C THR A 125 -1.84 23.37 5.34
N VAL A 126 -1.23 22.63 6.26
CA VAL A 126 -1.39 21.17 6.47
C VAL A 126 -2.85 20.73 6.56
N LEU A 127 -3.74 21.61 7.03
CA LEU A 127 -5.17 21.34 7.24
C LEU A 127 -6.06 21.65 6.04
N GLN A 128 -5.52 22.10 4.90
CA GLN A 128 -6.31 22.30 3.69
C GLN A 128 -6.47 20.99 2.94
N LEU A 129 -7.40 20.17 3.42
CA LEU A 129 -7.82 18.93 2.77
C LEU A 129 -8.86 19.25 1.71
N ASN A 130 -8.65 18.81 0.46
CA ASN A 130 -9.53 19.12 -0.65
C ASN A 130 -10.23 17.89 -1.21
N TRP A 131 -9.49 16.80 -1.44
CA TRP A 131 -10.01 15.61 -2.12
C TRP A 131 -10.11 14.38 -1.22
N SER A 132 -9.34 14.31 -0.13
CA SER A 132 -9.32 13.12 0.75
C SER A 132 -10.61 12.89 1.53
N TYR A 133 -11.47 13.92 1.64
CA TYR A 133 -12.79 13.76 2.25
C TYR A 133 -13.66 12.74 1.52
N PHE A 134 -13.63 12.71 0.19
CA PHE A 134 -14.44 11.78 -0.58
C PHE A 134 -14.07 10.31 -0.29
N PRO A 135 -12.80 9.87 -0.45
CA PRO A 135 -12.43 8.51 -0.09
C PRO A 135 -12.59 8.23 1.42
N LEU A 136 -12.36 9.21 2.29
CA LEU A 136 -12.55 9.04 3.73
C LEU A 136 -13.99 8.66 4.05
N PHE A 137 -14.98 9.47 3.59
CA PHE A 137 -16.39 9.19 3.84
C PHE A 137 -16.86 7.93 3.14
N GLY A 138 -16.44 7.70 1.89
CA GLY A 138 -16.79 6.48 1.16
C GLY A 138 -16.30 5.22 1.87
N CYS A 139 -15.03 5.17 2.25
CA CYS A 139 -14.43 4.06 2.98
C CYS A 139 -15.04 3.90 4.39
N PHE A 140 -15.39 4.99 5.06
CA PHE A 140 -16.03 4.95 6.36
C PHE A 140 -17.43 4.34 6.28
N ILE A 141 -18.26 4.78 5.34
CA ILE A 141 -19.62 4.24 5.14
C ILE A 141 -19.57 2.77 4.78
N LEU A 142 -18.72 2.38 3.83
CA LEU A 142 -18.56 0.98 3.42
C LEU A 142 -17.99 0.12 4.55
N GLY A 143 -16.99 0.62 5.26
CA GLY A 143 -16.38 -0.08 6.39
C GLY A 143 -17.37 -0.30 7.54
N MET A 144 -18.13 0.73 7.91
CA MET A 144 -19.19 0.62 8.91
C MET A 144 -20.31 -0.31 8.45
N GLY A 145 -20.69 -0.27 7.17
CA GLY A 145 -21.66 -1.20 6.59
C GLY A 145 -21.22 -2.65 6.75
N LEU A 146 -19.96 -2.98 6.46
CA LEU A 146 -19.40 -4.33 6.66
C LEU A 146 -19.40 -4.75 8.13
N ILE A 147 -19.08 -3.84 9.04
CA ILE A 147 -19.09 -4.10 10.49
C ILE A 147 -20.52 -4.36 10.96
N ILE A 148 -21.51 -3.57 10.53
CA ILE A 148 -22.92 -3.77 10.86
C ILE A 148 -23.42 -5.14 10.36
N VAL A 149 -23.09 -5.51 9.11
CA VAL A 149 -23.39 -6.84 8.55
C VAL A 149 -22.71 -7.94 9.37
N ALA A 150 -21.49 -7.70 9.84
CA ALA A 150 -20.76 -8.67 10.65
C ALA A 150 -21.39 -8.90 12.05
N ILE A 151 -22.02 -7.87 12.62
CA ILE A 151 -22.71 -7.96 13.93
C ILE A 151 -24.05 -8.69 13.80
N ASN A 152 -24.78 -8.46 12.71
CA ASN A 152 -26.14 -8.95 12.52
C ASN A 152 -26.17 -10.35 11.88
N LYS A 153 -26.25 -11.41 12.69
CA LYS A 153 -26.36 -12.81 12.22
C LYS A 153 -27.47 -13.04 11.19
N PRO A 154 -28.73 -12.53 11.36
CA PRO A 154 -29.79 -12.75 10.39
C PRO A 154 -29.46 -12.14 9.00
N ILE A 155 -28.76 -11.01 8.96
CA ILE A 155 -28.33 -10.40 7.70
C ILE A 155 -27.27 -11.27 7.02
N GLN A 156 -26.33 -11.82 7.78
CA GLN A 156 -25.30 -12.74 7.24
C GLN A 156 -25.94 -14.00 6.64
N GLU A 157 -26.92 -14.59 7.30
CA GLU A 157 -27.61 -15.78 6.80
C GLU A 157 -28.41 -15.50 5.53
N SER A 158 -29.08 -14.35 5.49
CA SER A 158 -29.82 -13.89 4.30
C SER A 158 -28.89 -13.66 3.09
N LEU A 159 -27.72 -13.05 3.33
CA LEU A 159 -26.71 -12.85 2.30
C LEU A 159 -26.10 -14.17 1.83
N LYS A 160 -25.79 -15.09 2.75
CA LYS A 160 -25.30 -16.43 2.40
C LYS A 160 -26.31 -17.18 1.53
N LYS A 161 -27.58 -17.17 1.88
CA LYS A 161 -28.66 -17.80 1.09
C LYS A 161 -28.82 -17.17 -0.31
N LYS A 162 -28.58 -15.88 -0.46
CA LYS A 162 -28.74 -15.18 -1.77
C LYS A 162 -27.56 -15.35 -2.70
N PHE A 163 -26.33 -15.46 -2.17
CA PHE A 163 -25.09 -15.45 -2.97
C PHE A 163 -24.41 -16.80 -3.08
N PHE A 164 -24.78 -17.78 -2.24
CA PHE A 164 -24.10 -19.08 -2.20
C PHE A 164 -25.10 -20.27 -2.25
N VAL A 165 -26.23 -20.11 -2.92
CA VAL A 165 -27.12 -21.21 -3.28
C VAL A 165 -26.66 -21.84 -4.58
#